data_6c50c997b5044d60ec8226da7d27fc17
#
_entry.id   6c50c997b5044d60ec8226da7d27fc17
#
_cell.length_a   1.000
_cell.length_b   1.000
_cell.length_c   1.000
_cell.angle_alpha   90.00
_cell.angle_beta   90.00
_cell.angle_gamma   90.00
#
_symmetry.space_group_name_H-M   'P 1'
#
loop_
_entity.id
_entity.type
_entity.pdbx_description
1 polymer ?
#
loop_
_entity_poly.entity_id
_entity_poly.type
_entity_poly.pdbx_seq_one_letter_code
_entity_poly.pdbx_strand_id
1 'polypeptide(L)'
;MTQEMKGLLLEDRWAPVTSTMGFLELGAEPAAQAFATWHRELPTSQGSTLEVLPVAGTLEQVLSSLLPLSGGETQRRLFIPTNSAWTAYVSNQWTGTDAASPMSYLARRLSIRCLRVVTVPHTLRKDGGGRYGAVMLDVYGPKQPGKLNNTVRVVEAANDGGRWVFVQSGEPFPFEQVEQYQARRVRDRFTFEMLKDYLRHLGLSPFEEDFYLPPGSQAWLIQKTGPSTTVGKDYTLEEARAARVL
;
A
#
# COMPACT_ATOMS: atom_id res chain seq x y z
N MET A 1 -20.20 -19.69 -8.98
CA MET A 1 -19.43 -19.71 -7.73
C MET A 1 -18.55 -18.47 -7.74
N THR A 2 -18.92 -17.44 -7.01
CA THR A 2 -18.09 -16.26 -6.78
C THR A 2 -16.85 -16.71 -6.04
N GLN A 3 -15.69 -16.61 -6.68
CA GLN A 3 -14.41 -16.83 -6.02
C GLN A 3 -14.31 -15.77 -4.91
N GLU A 4 -14.27 -16.23 -3.65
CA GLU A 4 -14.14 -15.31 -2.51
C GLU A 4 -12.93 -14.39 -2.76
N MET A 5 -13.20 -13.09 -2.77
CA MET A 5 -12.17 -12.04 -2.89
C MET A 5 -11.42 -11.91 -1.56
N LYS A 6 -10.71 -12.99 -1.18
CA LYS A 6 -9.85 -13.00 0.01
C LYS A 6 -8.63 -12.12 -0.23
N GLY A 7 -8.29 -11.32 0.73
CA GLY A 7 -7.05 -10.56 0.73
C GLY A 7 -7.17 -9.10 0.36
N LEU A 8 -8.36 -8.54 0.32
CA LEU A 8 -8.57 -7.11 0.13
C LEU A 8 -9.29 -6.50 1.34
N LEU A 9 -8.86 -5.32 1.77
CA LEU A 9 -9.57 -4.52 2.74
C LEU A 9 -10.93 -4.11 2.15
N LEU A 10 -12.01 -4.26 2.91
CA LEU A 10 -13.38 -4.00 2.46
C LEU A 10 -13.73 -4.80 1.18
N GLU A 11 -13.25 -6.01 1.08
CA GLU A 11 -13.37 -6.89 -0.09
C GLU A 11 -12.78 -6.23 -1.35
N ASP A 12 -13.53 -6.14 -2.45
CA ASP A 12 -13.09 -5.45 -3.66
C ASP A 12 -13.67 -4.03 -3.81
N ARG A 13 -14.47 -3.57 -2.83
CA ARG A 13 -15.17 -2.28 -2.92
C ARG A 13 -14.21 -1.10 -3.14
N TRP A 14 -12.99 -1.18 -2.59
CA TRP A 14 -11.96 -0.14 -2.70
C TRP A 14 -10.76 -0.56 -3.55
N ALA A 15 -10.83 -1.69 -4.24
CA ALA A 15 -9.81 -2.04 -5.22
C ALA A 15 -9.85 -1.03 -6.40
N PRO A 16 -8.68 -0.65 -6.98
CA PRO A 16 -7.34 -1.12 -6.66
C PRO A 16 -6.64 -0.37 -5.51
N VAL A 17 -7.24 0.68 -4.94
CA VAL A 17 -6.63 1.52 -3.90
C VAL A 17 -6.08 0.68 -2.74
N THR A 18 -6.90 -0.26 -2.23
CA THR A 18 -6.56 -1.13 -1.10
C THR A 18 -5.82 -2.41 -1.50
N SER A 19 -5.54 -2.61 -2.79
CA SER A 19 -4.72 -3.74 -3.25
C SER A 19 -3.25 -3.58 -2.88
N THR A 20 -2.81 -2.34 -2.68
CA THR A 20 -1.48 -2.00 -2.16
C THR A 20 -1.66 -0.98 -1.04
N MET A 21 -0.99 -1.20 0.08
CA MET A 21 -1.01 -0.27 1.21
C MET A 21 0.40 -0.09 1.77
N GLY A 22 0.68 1.13 2.24
CA GLY A 22 1.86 1.41 3.06
C GLY A 22 1.50 1.41 4.54
N PHE A 23 2.48 1.11 5.40
CA PHE A 23 2.36 1.25 6.84
C PHE A 23 3.61 1.90 7.41
N LEU A 24 3.43 2.86 8.32
CA LEU A 24 4.52 3.57 9.00
C LEU A 24 4.38 3.35 10.51
N GLU A 25 5.46 2.99 11.18
CA GLU A 25 5.51 2.88 12.64
C GLU A 25 5.64 4.28 13.27
N LEU A 26 4.57 5.07 13.10
CA LEU A 26 4.48 6.47 13.52
C LEU A 26 3.00 6.87 13.59
N GLY A 27 2.64 7.83 14.43
CA GLY A 27 1.28 8.38 14.49
C GLY A 27 0.84 9.05 13.19
N ALA A 28 -0.47 9.06 12.90
CA ALA A 28 -1.00 9.48 11.59
C ALA A 28 -0.71 10.96 11.26
N GLU A 29 -0.88 11.88 12.20
CA GLU A 29 -0.57 13.30 11.99
C GLU A 29 0.92 13.54 11.74
N PRO A 30 1.85 13.07 12.61
CA PRO A 30 3.28 13.17 12.32
C PRO A 30 3.70 12.55 11.00
N ALA A 31 3.11 11.41 10.62
CA ALA A 31 3.39 10.75 9.34
C ALA A 31 2.95 11.62 8.15
N ALA A 32 1.75 12.21 8.20
CA ALA A 32 1.25 13.10 7.17
C ALA A 32 2.11 14.37 7.06
N GLN A 33 2.48 14.98 8.18
CA GLN A 33 3.34 16.17 8.21
C GLN A 33 4.74 15.88 7.64
N ALA A 34 5.33 14.75 8.02
CA ALA A 34 6.64 14.33 7.52
C ALA A 34 6.62 14.09 6.01
N PHE A 35 5.56 13.45 5.49
CA PHE A 35 5.35 13.25 4.06
C PHE A 35 5.20 14.60 3.33
N ALA A 36 4.35 15.49 3.84
CA ALA A 36 4.13 16.80 3.23
C ALA A 36 5.40 17.63 3.20
N THR A 37 6.21 17.60 4.26
CA THR A 37 7.51 18.27 4.34
C THR A 37 8.45 17.74 3.26
N TRP A 38 8.59 16.41 3.17
CA TRP A 38 9.40 15.80 2.11
C TRP A 38 8.91 16.20 0.71
N HIS A 39 7.62 16.13 0.48
CA HIS A 39 7.07 16.36 -0.85
C HIS A 39 7.24 17.81 -1.32
N ARG A 40 7.23 18.79 -0.38
CA ARG A 40 7.53 20.21 -0.68
C ARG A 40 8.99 20.43 -1.11
N GLU A 41 9.91 19.58 -0.68
CA GLU A 41 11.33 19.63 -1.06
C GLU A 41 11.59 19.10 -2.49
N LEU A 42 10.64 18.39 -3.09
CA LEU A 42 10.81 17.82 -4.41
C LEU A 42 10.69 18.90 -5.51
N PRO A 43 11.59 18.89 -6.51
CA PRO A 43 11.50 19.81 -7.65
C PRO A 43 10.15 19.73 -8.39
N THR A 44 9.54 18.55 -8.42
CA THR A 44 8.22 18.31 -9.02
C THR A 44 7.07 18.97 -8.28
N SER A 45 7.31 19.52 -7.09
CA SER A 45 6.31 20.23 -6.29
C SER A 45 6.40 21.75 -6.41
N GLN A 46 7.30 22.28 -7.24
CA GLN A 46 7.41 23.73 -7.44
C GLN A 46 6.11 24.33 -7.98
N GLY A 47 5.64 25.40 -7.33
CA GLY A 47 4.37 26.05 -7.65
C GLY A 47 3.12 25.31 -7.19
N SER A 48 3.26 24.17 -6.54
CA SER A 48 2.14 23.41 -5.96
C SER A 48 1.97 23.73 -4.47
N THR A 49 0.72 23.68 -4.01
CA THR A 49 0.38 23.75 -2.58
C THR A 49 0.07 22.34 -2.08
N LEU A 50 0.58 22.02 -0.89
CA LEU A 50 0.29 20.78 -0.18
C LEU A 50 -0.40 21.14 1.14
N GLU A 51 -1.68 20.80 1.24
CA GLU A 51 -2.48 20.95 2.45
C GLU A 51 -2.54 19.62 3.19
N VAL A 52 -2.50 19.70 4.52
CA VAL A 52 -2.68 18.54 5.43
C VAL A 52 -3.96 18.79 6.20
N LEU A 53 -4.99 18.02 5.91
CA LEU A 53 -6.35 18.24 6.36
C LEU A 53 -6.81 17.06 7.23
N PRO A 54 -7.43 17.31 8.40
CA PRO A 54 -8.04 16.23 9.18
C PRO A 54 -9.29 15.72 8.47
N VAL A 55 -9.49 14.40 8.51
CA VAL A 55 -10.68 13.73 7.95
C VAL A 55 -11.26 12.80 9.01
N ALA A 56 -12.50 13.04 9.41
CA ALA A 56 -13.24 12.21 10.35
C ALA A 56 -14.35 11.43 9.63
N GLY A 57 -14.83 10.36 10.26
CA GLY A 57 -15.94 9.55 9.76
C GLY A 57 -15.63 8.05 9.79
N THR A 58 -16.49 7.25 9.18
CA THR A 58 -16.25 5.82 8.98
C THR A 58 -15.08 5.59 8.02
N LEU A 59 -14.52 4.38 8.00
CA LEU A 59 -13.42 4.05 7.09
C LEU A 59 -13.79 4.30 5.62
N GLU A 60 -15.02 3.97 5.21
CA GLU A 60 -15.50 4.25 3.85
C GLU A 60 -15.60 5.75 3.55
N GLN A 61 -16.08 6.55 4.51
CA GLN A 61 -16.13 8.01 4.34
C GLN A 61 -14.72 8.60 4.22
N VAL A 62 -13.79 8.13 5.03
CA VAL A 62 -12.38 8.54 4.96
C VAL A 62 -11.77 8.17 3.61
N LEU A 63 -11.96 6.93 3.14
CA LEU A 63 -11.46 6.49 1.83
C LEU A 63 -12.12 7.25 0.67
N SER A 64 -13.38 7.68 0.81
CA SER A 64 -14.09 8.47 -0.21
C SER A 64 -13.42 9.82 -0.47
N SER A 65 -12.66 10.38 0.49
CA SER A 65 -11.90 11.61 0.29
C SER A 65 -10.77 11.48 -0.74
N LEU A 66 -10.40 10.28 -1.14
CA LEU A 66 -9.46 10.04 -2.23
C LEU A 66 -10.06 10.26 -3.62
N LEU A 67 -11.37 10.24 -3.75
CA LEU A 67 -12.03 10.30 -5.06
C LEU A 67 -12.07 11.74 -5.63
N PRO A 68 -11.96 11.89 -6.96
CA PRO A 68 -11.73 10.84 -7.96
C PRO A 68 -10.32 10.29 -7.93
N LEU A 69 -10.12 9.09 -8.53
CA LEU A 69 -8.79 8.51 -8.70
C LEU A 69 -8.07 9.19 -9.85
N SER A 70 -6.76 9.42 -9.71
CA SER A 70 -5.96 10.13 -10.70
C SER A 70 -5.27 9.15 -11.66
N GLY A 71 -5.43 9.39 -12.95
CA GLY A 71 -4.65 8.74 -14.00
C GLY A 71 -3.34 9.47 -14.35
N GLY A 72 -3.14 10.64 -13.75
CA GLY A 72 -1.90 11.40 -13.84
C GLY A 72 -1.12 11.37 -12.55
N GLU A 73 -0.62 12.52 -12.11
CA GLU A 73 0.09 12.65 -10.85
C GLU A 73 -0.86 12.38 -9.67
N THR A 74 -0.37 11.66 -8.65
CA THR A 74 -1.09 11.44 -7.38
C THR A 74 -1.32 12.77 -6.67
N GLN A 75 -2.58 13.13 -6.44
CA GLN A 75 -2.96 14.40 -5.83
C GLN A 75 -3.45 14.27 -4.40
N ARG A 76 -3.96 13.09 -4.02
CA ARG A 76 -4.52 12.83 -2.70
C ARG A 76 -3.87 11.61 -2.06
N ARG A 77 -3.55 11.75 -0.76
CA ARG A 77 -2.95 10.68 0.05
C ARG A 77 -3.57 10.71 1.43
N LEU A 78 -3.92 9.55 1.95
CA LEU A 78 -4.48 9.40 3.30
C LEU A 78 -3.50 8.70 4.22
N PHE A 79 -3.41 9.21 5.42
CA PHE A 79 -2.75 8.61 6.56
C PHE A 79 -3.83 8.28 7.60
N ILE A 80 -4.09 6.99 7.78
CA ILE A 80 -5.21 6.47 8.57
C ILE A 80 -4.64 5.84 9.84
N PRO A 81 -4.99 6.34 11.04
CA PRO A 81 -4.54 5.75 12.29
C PRO A 81 -5.12 4.34 12.45
N THR A 82 -4.37 3.47 13.10
CA THR A 82 -4.81 2.11 13.43
C THR A 82 -4.85 1.92 14.95
N ASN A 83 -5.44 0.83 15.41
CA ASN A 83 -5.42 0.46 16.83
C ASN A 83 -4.08 -0.12 17.32
N SER A 84 -3.00 0.19 16.60
CA SER A 84 -1.63 -0.22 16.90
C SER A 84 -0.65 0.95 16.77
N ALA A 85 0.65 0.69 16.83
CA ALA A 85 1.68 1.71 16.62
C ALA A 85 1.83 2.14 15.14
N TRP A 86 1.04 1.58 14.23
CA TRP A 86 1.15 1.79 12.81
C TRP A 86 0.10 2.76 12.28
N THR A 87 0.47 3.52 11.27
CA THR A 87 -0.42 4.32 10.43
C THR A 87 -0.47 3.71 9.05
N ALA A 88 -1.67 3.50 8.53
CA ALA A 88 -1.87 3.06 7.15
C ALA A 88 -1.77 4.24 6.18
N TYR A 89 -1.19 3.98 5.00
CA TYR A 89 -1.04 4.92 3.91
C TYR A 89 -1.70 4.37 2.65
N VAL A 90 -2.55 5.19 2.03
CA VAL A 90 -3.17 4.93 0.72
C VAL A 90 -3.20 6.20 -0.12
N SER A 91 -3.26 6.06 -1.44
CA SER A 91 -3.26 7.18 -2.37
C SER A 91 -4.30 7.04 -3.46
N ASN A 92 -4.62 8.14 -4.14
CA ASN A 92 -5.64 8.17 -5.19
C ASN A 92 -5.12 7.79 -6.58
N GLN A 93 -4.05 7.03 -6.69
CA GLN A 93 -3.60 6.53 -7.99
C GLN A 93 -4.57 5.48 -8.51
N TRP A 94 -5.04 5.63 -9.76
CA TRP A 94 -6.07 4.76 -10.35
C TRP A 94 -5.64 3.30 -10.54
N THR A 95 -4.35 3.03 -10.62
CA THR A 95 -3.78 1.67 -10.70
C THR A 95 -3.60 1.00 -9.34
N GLY A 96 -3.80 1.74 -8.25
CA GLY A 96 -3.56 1.34 -6.87
C GLY A 96 -2.57 2.26 -6.17
N THR A 97 -2.49 2.17 -4.86
CA THR A 97 -1.60 2.98 -4.05
C THR A 97 -0.13 2.77 -4.42
N ASP A 98 0.59 3.83 -4.76
CA ASP A 98 2.07 3.79 -4.78
C ASP A 98 2.60 3.92 -3.36
N ALA A 99 3.04 2.81 -2.78
CA ALA A 99 3.59 2.77 -1.43
C ALA A 99 5.11 2.50 -1.40
N ALA A 100 5.70 1.98 -2.46
CA ALA A 100 7.11 1.57 -2.44
C ALA A 100 8.05 2.75 -2.17
N SER A 101 7.98 3.79 -3.00
CA SER A 101 8.83 4.97 -2.88
C SER A 101 8.60 5.75 -1.59
N PRO A 102 7.35 6.08 -1.20
CA PRO A 102 7.08 6.76 0.06
C PRO A 102 7.55 5.98 1.29
N MET A 103 7.26 4.68 1.37
CA MET A 103 7.62 3.87 2.52
C MET A 103 9.13 3.73 2.67
N SER A 104 9.84 3.47 1.58
CA SER A 104 11.31 3.40 1.60
C SER A 104 11.94 4.73 2.00
N TYR A 105 11.47 5.85 1.43
CA TYR A 105 12.03 7.17 1.72
C TYR A 105 11.79 7.59 3.18
N LEU A 106 10.54 7.48 3.66
CA LEU A 106 10.18 7.89 5.02
C LEU A 106 10.86 7.01 6.07
N ALA A 107 10.97 5.71 5.85
CA ALA A 107 11.71 4.81 6.74
C ALA A 107 13.16 5.29 6.93
N ARG A 108 13.83 5.65 5.84
CA ARG A 108 15.20 6.17 5.87
C ARG A 108 15.30 7.54 6.54
N ARG A 109 14.39 8.48 6.20
CA ARG A 109 14.42 9.86 6.66
C ARG A 109 14.11 9.98 8.16
N LEU A 110 13.12 9.22 8.62
CA LEU A 110 12.63 9.28 9.99
C LEU A 110 13.26 8.24 10.92
N SER A 111 14.08 7.34 10.37
CA SER A 111 14.69 6.22 11.11
C SER A 111 13.65 5.31 11.78
N ILE A 112 12.54 5.04 11.10
CA ILE A 112 11.43 4.18 11.54
C ILE A 112 11.32 2.94 10.64
N ARG A 113 10.49 1.98 11.06
CA ARG A 113 10.06 0.91 10.17
C ARG A 113 8.89 1.38 9.30
N CYS A 114 8.93 0.98 8.04
CA CYS A 114 7.80 1.11 7.13
C CYS A 114 7.60 -0.18 6.36
N LEU A 115 6.37 -0.45 5.93
CA LEU A 115 6.02 -1.63 5.16
C LEU A 115 5.29 -1.23 3.88
N ARG A 116 5.48 -2.04 2.84
CA ARG A 116 4.57 -2.13 1.70
C ARG A 116 3.93 -3.50 1.71
N VAL A 117 2.61 -3.52 1.66
CA VAL A 117 1.79 -4.74 1.63
C VAL A 117 0.99 -4.74 0.34
N VAL A 118 1.08 -5.83 -0.42
CA VAL A 118 0.34 -5.99 -1.68
C VAL A 118 -0.45 -7.29 -1.64
N THR A 119 -1.74 -7.20 -1.98
CA THR A 119 -2.59 -8.37 -2.20
C THR A 119 -3.47 -8.13 -3.41
N VAL A 120 -3.23 -8.90 -4.47
CA VAL A 120 -4.06 -8.90 -5.67
C VAL A 120 -4.53 -10.32 -5.91
N PRO A 121 -5.84 -10.61 -5.81
CA PRO A 121 -6.36 -11.93 -6.18
C PRO A 121 -6.10 -12.24 -7.65
N HIS A 122 -5.65 -13.47 -7.93
CA HIS A 122 -5.46 -13.92 -9.32
C HIS A 122 -6.80 -14.28 -9.94
N THR A 123 -7.34 -13.36 -10.74
CA THR A 123 -8.67 -13.49 -11.37
C THR A 123 -8.61 -13.53 -12.89
N LEU A 124 -7.42 -13.73 -13.47
CA LEU A 124 -7.25 -13.76 -14.92
C LEU A 124 -8.11 -14.84 -15.56
N ARG A 125 -8.88 -14.45 -16.58
CA ARG A 125 -9.76 -15.32 -17.36
C ARG A 125 -9.18 -15.60 -18.74
N LYS A 126 -9.71 -16.62 -19.41
CA LYS A 126 -9.28 -17.01 -20.76
C LYS A 126 -9.54 -15.92 -21.81
N ASP A 127 -10.51 -15.04 -21.58
CA ASP A 127 -10.81 -13.88 -22.44
C ASP A 127 -9.84 -12.70 -22.23
N GLY A 128 -8.82 -12.87 -21.38
CA GLY A 128 -7.84 -11.85 -21.03
C GLY A 128 -8.37 -10.79 -20.03
N GLY A 129 -9.57 -10.95 -19.48
CA GLY A 129 -10.09 -10.11 -18.40
C GLY A 129 -9.61 -10.58 -17.04
N GLY A 130 -9.66 -9.71 -16.05
CA GLY A 130 -9.21 -9.99 -14.68
C GLY A 130 -7.82 -9.41 -14.40
N ARG A 131 -7.20 -9.87 -13.30
CA ARG A 131 -5.93 -9.35 -12.80
C ARG A 131 -4.92 -10.46 -12.57
N TYR A 132 -3.66 -10.16 -12.77
CA TYR A 132 -2.55 -10.98 -12.33
C TYR A 132 -2.46 -10.93 -10.81
N GLY A 133 -2.32 -12.08 -10.16
CA GLY A 133 -2.26 -12.18 -8.70
C GLY A 133 -0.89 -11.79 -8.15
N ALA A 134 -0.89 -11.18 -6.96
CA ALA A 134 0.33 -10.87 -6.23
C ALA A 134 0.09 -10.91 -4.72
N VAL A 135 1.08 -11.40 -3.99
CA VAL A 135 1.19 -11.31 -2.52
C VAL A 135 2.60 -10.84 -2.23
N MET A 136 2.75 -9.67 -1.60
CA MET A 136 4.06 -9.08 -1.36
C MET A 136 4.13 -8.42 0.02
N LEU A 137 5.29 -8.55 0.65
CA LEU A 137 5.67 -7.86 1.88
C LEU A 137 7.07 -7.29 1.72
N ASP A 138 7.18 -5.97 1.71
CA ASP A 138 8.44 -5.26 1.80
C ASP A 138 8.55 -4.57 3.15
N VAL A 139 9.67 -4.75 3.81
CA VAL A 139 10.01 -4.09 5.07
C VAL A 139 11.18 -3.16 4.83
N TYR A 140 10.98 -1.88 5.13
CA TYR A 140 12.00 -0.84 5.08
C TYR A 140 12.35 -0.39 6.49
N GLY A 141 13.61 -0.03 6.69
CA GLY A 141 14.09 0.48 7.98
C GLY A 141 15.01 1.70 7.82
N PRO A 142 15.69 2.09 8.91
CA PRO A 142 16.73 3.10 8.84
C PRO A 142 17.84 2.71 7.87
N LYS A 143 18.50 3.72 7.29
CA LYS A 143 19.69 3.47 6.45
C LYS A 143 20.79 2.82 7.28
N GLN A 144 21.28 1.68 6.81
CA GLN A 144 22.40 0.99 7.44
C GLN A 144 23.71 1.42 6.78
N PRO A 145 24.78 1.64 7.56
CA PRO A 145 26.11 1.91 7.01
C PRO A 145 26.54 0.81 6.02
N GLY A 146 27.10 1.21 4.89
CA GLY A 146 27.59 0.28 3.87
C GLY A 146 26.52 -0.38 2.98
N LYS A 147 25.23 -0.18 3.22
CA LYS A 147 24.16 -0.66 2.34
C LYS A 147 23.69 0.43 1.38
N LEU A 148 23.44 0.05 0.11
CA LEU A 148 22.94 0.95 -0.93
C LEU A 148 21.48 1.33 -0.70
N ASN A 149 20.68 0.40 -0.20
CA ASN A 149 19.26 0.59 0.10
C ASN A 149 18.96 0.40 1.60
N ASN A 150 17.74 0.71 2.00
CA ASN A 150 17.23 0.55 3.36
C ASN A 150 16.20 -0.58 3.49
N THR A 151 16.17 -1.48 2.52
CA THR A 151 15.30 -2.67 2.56
C THR A 151 15.85 -3.65 3.60
N VAL A 152 14.98 -4.04 4.52
CA VAL A 152 15.27 -5.01 5.60
C VAL A 152 14.87 -6.40 5.16
N ARG A 153 13.65 -6.54 4.63
CA ARG A 153 13.12 -7.82 4.17
C ARG A 153 12.20 -7.63 2.97
N VAL A 154 12.28 -8.55 2.03
CA VAL A 154 11.34 -8.70 0.90
C VAL A 154 10.90 -10.14 0.82
N VAL A 155 9.60 -10.38 0.70
CA VAL A 155 9.02 -11.69 0.35
C VAL A 155 7.86 -11.44 -0.60
N GLU A 156 7.98 -11.94 -1.83
CA GLU A 156 7.00 -11.67 -2.89
C GLU A 156 6.71 -12.93 -3.71
N ALA A 157 5.44 -13.20 -3.96
CA ALA A 157 4.99 -14.12 -4.99
C ALA A 157 4.01 -13.39 -5.90
N ALA A 158 4.39 -13.14 -7.14
CA ALA A 158 3.60 -12.38 -8.10
C ALA A 158 3.54 -13.07 -9.46
N ASN A 159 2.42 -12.87 -10.15
CA ASN A 159 2.29 -13.28 -11.55
C ASN A 159 2.74 -12.13 -12.45
N ASP A 160 3.86 -12.35 -13.15
CA ASP A 160 4.42 -11.40 -14.10
C ASP A 160 4.12 -11.88 -15.53
N GLY A 161 3.08 -11.29 -16.12
CA GLY A 161 2.70 -11.58 -17.51
C GLY A 161 2.29 -13.03 -17.78
N GLY A 162 1.67 -13.73 -16.79
CA GLY A 162 1.24 -15.13 -16.91
C GLY A 162 2.18 -16.14 -16.28
N ARG A 163 3.34 -15.70 -15.78
CA ARG A 163 4.30 -16.53 -15.05
C ARG A 163 4.40 -16.09 -13.59
N TRP A 164 4.30 -17.04 -12.66
CA TRP A 164 4.56 -16.77 -11.26
C TRP A 164 6.06 -16.69 -10.98
N VAL A 165 6.44 -15.63 -10.29
CA VAL A 165 7.81 -15.38 -9.82
C VAL A 165 7.77 -15.28 -8.29
N PHE A 166 8.80 -15.83 -7.63
CA PHE A 166 9.01 -15.69 -6.21
C PHE A 166 10.35 -15.00 -5.98
N VAL A 167 10.33 -13.96 -5.16
CA VAL A 167 11.51 -13.19 -4.80
C VAL A 167 11.57 -13.08 -3.28
N GLN A 168 12.76 -13.20 -2.74
CA GLN A 168 13.03 -12.88 -1.34
C GLN A 168 14.42 -12.26 -1.19
N SER A 169 14.57 -11.36 -0.23
CA SER A 169 15.86 -10.79 0.17
C SER A 169 15.84 -10.32 1.62
N GLY A 170 17.00 -10.20 2.25
CA GLY A 170 17.14 -9.92 3.68
C GLY A 170 17.02 -11.18 4.54
N GLU A 171 17.40 -11.07 5.82
CA GLU A 171 17.29 -12.16 6.77
C GLU A 171 15.83 -12.44 7.13
N PRO A 172 15.37 -13.68 7.09
CA PRO A 172 14.03 -14.06 7.51
C PRO A 172 13.75 -13.71 8.98
N PHE A 173 12.55 -13.25 9.25
CA PHE A 173 12.09 -13.09 10.62
C PHE A 173 11.84 -14.47 11.26
N PRO A 174 11.97 -14.60 12.61
CA PRO A 174 11.80 -15.88 13.31
C PRO A 174 10.43 -16.53 13.13
N PHE A 175 9.40 -15.73 12.76
CA PHE A 175 8.03 -16.21 12.54
C PHE A 175 7.76 -16.64 11.09
N GLU A 176 8.73 -16.49 10.17
CA GLU A 176 8.52 -16.84 8.76
C GLU A 176 8.54 -18.35 8.54
N GLN A 177 7.67 -18.80 7.67
CA GLN A 177 7.54 -20.21 7.27
C GLN A 177 8.51 -20.52 6.12
N VAL A 178 9.83 -20.46 6.38
CA VAL A 178 10.86 -20.52 5.34
C VAL A 178 10.87 -21.82 4.55
N GLU A 179 10.42 -22.93 5.12
CA GLU A 179 10.29 -24.20 4.43
C GLU A 179 9.26 -24.12 3.30
N GLN A 180 8.21 -23.30 3.46
CA GLN A 180 7.18 -23.11 2.46
C GLN A 180 7.71 -22.40 1.21
N TYR A 181 8.81 -21.65 1.32
CA TYR A 181 9.45 -20.97 0.18
C TYR A 181 10.03 -21.94 -0.85
N GLN A 182 10.15 -23.22 -0.51
CA GLN A 182 10.57 -24.30 -1.39
C GLN A 182 9.39 -25.02 -2.06
N ALA A 183 8.16 -24.59 -1.86
CA ALA A 183 6.98 -25.21 -2.45
C ALA A 183 7.13 -25.34 -3.98
N ARG A 184 6.69 -26.51 -4.52
CA ARG A 184 6.82 -26.83 -5.96
C ARG A 184 6.14 -25.77 -6.85
N ARG A 185 4.93 -25.33 -6.45
CA ARG A 185 4.22 -24.28 -7.17
C ARG A 185 4.66 -22.92 -6.65
N VAL A 186 5.19 -22.09 -7.51
CA VAL A 186 5.74 -20.78 -7.12
C VAL A 186 4.72 -19.91 -6.38
N ARG A 187 3.45 -19.92 -6.81
CA ARG A 187 2.37 -19.18 -6.14
C ARG A 187 2.08 -19.62 -4.70
N ASP A 188 2.47 -20.86 -4.35
CA ASP A 188 2.25 -21.43 -3.01
C ASP A 188 3.43 -21.14 -2.06
N ARG A 189 4.50 -20.51 -2.56
CA ARG A 189 5.68 -20.16 -1.77
C ARG A 189 5.44 -19.00 -0.82
N PHE A 190 4.58 -18.06 -1.20
CA PHE A 190 4.12 -17.00 -0.32
C PHE A 190 2.64 -16.73 -0.59
N THR A 191 1.80 -17.10 0.36
CA THR A 191 0.34 -17.04 0.22
C THR A 191 -0.25 -15.90 1.03
N PHE A 192 -1.52 -15.56 0.76
CA PHE A 192 -2.26 -14.58 1.54
C PHE A 192 -2.32 -14.93 3.03
N GLU A 193 -2.52 -16.21 3.37
CA GLU A 193 -2.58 -16.63 4.78
C GLU A 193 -1.21 -16.46 5.48
N MET A 194 -0.10 -16.75 4.78
CA MET A 194 1.24 -16.47 5.32
C MET A 194 1.45 -14.97 5.51
N LEU A 195 1.08 -14.13 4.53
CA LEU A 195 1.16 -12.67 4.67
C LEU A 195 0.35 -12.19 5.87
N LYS A 196 -0.89 -12.65 6.02
CA LYS A 196 -1.75 -12.29 7.15
C LYS A 196 -1.12 -12.68 8.50
N ASP A 197 -0.54 -13.86 8.58
CA ASP A 197 0.17 -14.33 9.77
C ASP A 197 1.42 -13.47 10.07
N TYR A 198 2.24 -13.18 9.07
CA TYR A 198 3.44 -12.34 9.23
C TYR A 198 3.08 -10.91 9.68
N LEU A 199 2.03 -10.35 9.11
CA LEU A 199 1.56 -9.02 9.50
C LEU A 199 1.07 -9.00 10.95
N ARG A 200 0.41 -10.04 11.44
CA ARG A 200 0.01 -10.14 12.85
C ARG A 200 1.22 -10.15 13.79
N HIS A 201 2.28 -10.87 13.45
CA HIS A 201 3.52 -10.84 14.23
C HIS A 201 4.21 -9.47 14.21
N LEU A 202 3.95 -8.65 13.18
CA LEU A 202 4.40 -7.26 13.10
C LEU A 202 3.41 -6.26 13.76
N GLY A 203 2.32 -6.75 14.36
CA GLY A 203 1.31 -5.92 15.03
C GLY A 203 0.30 -5.28 14.08
N LEU A 204 0.03 -5.91 12.93
CA LEU A 204 -0.89 -5.40 11.92
C LEU A 204 -2.01 -6.39 11.59
N SER A 205 -3.22 -5.88 11.47
CA SER A 205 -4.41 -6.61 10.98
C SER A 205 -5.09 -5.86 9.83
N PRO A 206 -4.39 -5.60 8.71
CA PRO A 206 -4.85 -4.66 7.69
C PRO A 206 -6.10 -5.11 6.91
N PHE A 207 -6.54 -6.34 7.10
CA PHE A 207 -7.73 -6.90 6.45
C PHE A 207 -8.97 -6.92 7.36
N GLU A 208 -8.84 -6.34 8.56
CA GLU A 208 -9.90 -6.21 9.54
C GLU A 208 -10.32 -4.73 9.61
N GLU A 209 -11.61 -4.43 9.40
CA GLU A 209 -12.08 -3.04 9.32
C GLU A 209 -11.94 -2.30 10.65
N ASP A 210 -12.14 -3.01 11.76
CA ASP A 210 -11.99 -2.49 13.12
C ASP A 210 -10.53 -2.23 13.54
N PHE A 211 -9.57 -2.63 12.71
CA PHE A 211 -8.16 -2.26 12.87
C PHE A 211 -7.92 -0.77 12.64
N TYR A 212 -8.77 -0.10 11.87
CA TYR A 212 -8.62 1.30 11.49
C TYR A 212 -9.50 2.23 12.34
N LEU A 213 -9.05 3.49 12.45
CA LEU A 213 -9.81 4.58 13.07
C LEU A 213 -10.27 4.26 14.50
N PRO A 214 -9.34 4.05 15.45
CA PRO A 214 -9.70 3.89 16.86
C PRO A 214 -10.63 5.03 17.34
N PRO A 215 -11.51 4.79 18.30
CA PRO A 215 -12.42 5.80 18.81
C PRO A 215 -11.71 7.11 19.20
N GLY A 216 -12.22 8.24 18.73
CA GLY A 216 -11.64 9.56 18.96
C GLY A 216 -10.45 9.92 18.05
N SER A 217 -10.03 9.04 17.16
CA SER A 217 -8.99 9.33 16.17
C SER A 217 -9.56 9.93 14.88
N GLN A 218 -8.70 10.52 14.07
CA GLN A 218 -9.01 11.04 12.76
C GLN A 218 -7.90 10.69 11.77
N ALA A 219 -8.25 10.52 10.51
CA ALA A 219 -7.29 10.38 9.43
C ALA A 219 -6.78 11.75 8.95
N TRP A 220 -5.70 11.75 8.19
CA TRP A 220 -5.10 12.95 7.63
C TRP A 220 -5.00 12.82 6.12
N LEU A 221 -5.64 13.75 5.41
CA LEU A 221 -5.58 13.86 3.96
C LEU A 221 -4.49 14.86 3.58
N ILE A 222 -3.58 14.44 2.73
CA ILE A 222 -2.72 15.37 2.00
C ILE A 222 -3.35 15.62 0.64
N GLN A 223 -3.64 16.88 0.35
CA GLN A 223 -4.13 17.31 -0.94
C GLN A 223 -3.10 18.21 -1.62
N LYS A 224 -2.67 17.80 -2.82
CA LYS A 224 -1.84 18.60 -3.70
C LYS A 224 -2.73 19.38 -4.67
N THR A 225 -2.51 20.69 -4.79
CA THR A 225 -3.15 21.56 -5.77
C THR A 225 -2.09 22.35 -6.54
N GLY A 226 -2.44 22.90 -7.71
CA GLY A 226 -1.52 23.63 -8.56
C GLY A 226 -1.01 22.82 -9.75
N PRO A 227 0.11 23.22 -10.37
CA PRO A 227 0.64 22.54 -11.55
C PRO A 227 0.91 21.06 -11.32
N SER A 228 0.55 20.22 -12.29
CA SER A 228 0.83 18.80 -12.30
C SER A 228 1.92 18.49 -13.31
N THR A 229 2.86 17.63 -12.94
CA THR A 229 3.93 17.16 -13.85
C THR A 229 3.42 16.19 -14.89
N THR A 230 2.31 15.51 -14.60
CA THR A 230 1.67 14.54 -15.50
C THR A 230 0.16 14.75 -15.47
N VAL A 231 -0.38 15.12 -16.62
CA VAL A 231 -1.83 15.26 -16.82
C VAL A 231 -2.40 13.90 -17.22
N GLY A 232 -3.48 13.50 -16.58
CA GLY A 232 -4.18 12.25 -16.87
C GLY A 232 -5.69 12.42 -16.65
N LYS A 233 -6.44 11.44 -17.13
CA LYS A 233 -7.89 11.37 -16.89
C LYS A 233 -8.14 11.03 -15.43
N ASP A 234 -9.19 11.59 -14.85
CA ASP A 234 -9.74 11.13 -13.59
C ASP A 234 -10.64 9.90 -13.79
N TYR A 235 -10.62 8.99 -12.84
CA TYR A 235 -11.38 7.75 -12.86
C TYR A 235 -12.31 7.65 -11.66
N THR A 236 -13.50 7.13 -11.88
CA THR A 236 -14.33 6.61 -10.79
C THR A 236 -13.71 5.32 -10.25
N LEU A 237 -14.11 4.91 -9.06
CA LEU A 237 -13.67 3.63 -8.49
C LEU A 237 -14.13 2.43 -9.34
N GLU A 238 -15.31 2.54 -9.96
CA GLU A 238 -15.87 1.51 -10.85
C GLU A 238 -15.04 1.41 -12.14
N GLU A 239 -14.72 2.53 -12.80
CA GLU A 239 -13.85 2.54 -13.98
C GLU A 239 -12.48 1.94 -13.67
N ALA A 240 -11.86 2.30 -12.52
CA ALA A 240 -10.57 1.76 -12.11
C ALA A 240 -10.62 0.25 -11.84
N ARG A 241 -11.72 -0.26 -11.27
CA ARG A 241 -11.93 -1.70 -11.07
C ARG A 241 -12.14 -2.46 -12.38
N ALA A 242 -12.86 -1.85 -13.32
CA ALA A 242 -13.13 -2.45 -14.63
C ALA A 242 -11.92 -2.40 -15.57
N ALA A 243 -11.01 -1.44 -15.37
CA ALA A 243 -9.83 -1.29 -16.19
C ALA A 243 -8.93 -2.54 -16.10
N ARG A 244 -8.42 -2.97 -17.24
CA ARG A 244 -7.37 -3.99 -17.31
C ARG A 244 -6.07 -3.33 -16.83
N VAL A 245 -5.63 -3.67 -15.66
CA VAL A 245 -4.26 -3.37 -15.24
C VAL A 245 -3.39 -4.46 -15.84
N LEU A 246 -2.66 -4.10 -16.89
CA LEU A 246 -1.64 -4.94 -17.52
C LEU A 246 -0.46 -5.11 -16.58
#